data_d4cd5d4295a21e1644ddd55ac258cfc7
#
_entry.id   d4cd5d4295a21e1644ddd55ac258cfc7
#
_cell.length_a   1.000
_cell.length_b   1.000
_cell.length_c   1.000
_cell.angle_alpha   90.00
_cell.angle_beta   90.00
_cell.angle_gamma   90.00
#
_symmetry.space_group_name_H-M   'P 1'
#
loop_
_entity.id
_entity.type
_entity.pdbx_description
1 polymer ?
#
loop_
_entity_poly.entity_id
_entity_poly.type
_entity_poly.pdbx_seq_one_letter_code
_entity_poly.pdbx_strand_id
1 'polypeptide(L)'
;MTINAEAVPTQLKAQVLAEALPWLKQLHGKIVVVKYGGNAMTEESLRQAFAADMAFLRNCGIHPVVVHGGGPQITAMLRRLGIDKGDFKGGFRVTTPEVLDVARMVLFGQVGRELVNLINAHGPYAVGITGEDAQLFTAVRRSVTVDGVATDIGLVGDVDRVNTAAVLDLIAARRIPVVSTLAPDVDGVVHNINADTAAAALAEALGAEKLLMLTDVEGIYTDWPDRESLVSEIDTASLTQLLPTFESGMIPKVEACLRAVTGGVPSAHVIDGRVKHCVLVELFTPEGTGTKVVSP
;
A
#
# COMPACT_ATOMS: atom_id res chain seq x y z
N MET A 1 -19.79 13.42 -6.94
CA MET A 1 -21.05 12.65 -7.09
C MET A 1 -21.72 12.64 -5.73
N THR A 2 -22.77 13.44 -5.56
CA THR A 2 -23.52 13.48 -4.31
C THR A 2 -24.20 12.12 -4.17
N ILE A 3 -23.86 11.37 -3.12
CA ILE A 3 -24.60 10.16 -2.75
C ILE A 3 -26.04 10.63 -2.58
N ASN A 4 -26.96 10.02 -3.31
CA ASN A 4 -28.37 10.35 -3.22
C ASN A 4 -28.83 9.95 -1.81
N ALA A 5 -28.82 10.93 -0.89
CA ALA A 5 -29.05 10.73 0.55
C ALA A 5 -30.48 10.24 0.87
N GLU A 6 -31.34 10.18 -0.14
CA GLU A 6 -32.73 9.74 -0.02
C GLU A 6 -32.92 8.21 -0.05
N ALA A 7 -31.91 7.45 -0.51
CA ALA A 7 -32.04 6.00 -0.69
C ALA A 7 -31.84 5.17 0.59
N VAL A 8 -31.23 5.72 1.66
CA VAL A 8 -30.94 4.99 2.90
C VAL A 8 -31.76 5.54 4.06
N PRO A 9 -32.59 4.73 4.75
CA PRO A 9 -33.38 5.17 5.89
C PRO A 9 -32.51 5.81 6.98
N THR A 10 -33.02 6.88 7.62
CA THR A 10 -32.28 7.64 8.64
C THR A 10 -31.86 6.76 9.84
N GLN A 11 -32.72 5.83 10.25
CA GLN A 11 -32.41 4.89 11.32
C GLN A 11 -31.25 3.97 10.96
N LEU A 12 -31.19 3.48 9.71
CA LEU A 12 -30.08 2.64 9.25
C LEU A 12 -28.75 3.41 9.22
N LYS A 13 -28.77 4.69 8.82
CA LYS A 13 -27.58 5.57 8.90
C LYS A 13 -27.08 5.71 10.33
N ALA A 14 -27.98 5.92 11.30
CA ALA A 14 -27.61 6.02 12.70
C ALA A 14 -27.05 4.69 13.28
N GLN A 15 -27.65 3.57 12.86
CA GLN A 15 -27.19 2.24 13.25
C GLN A 15 -25.78 1.95 12.74
N VAL A 16 -25.52 2.17 11.45
CA VAL A 16 -24.18 2.00 10.86
C VAL A 16 -23.11 2.83 11.59
N LEU A 17 -23.43 4.09 11.92
CA LEU A 17 -22.51 4.93 12.69
C LEU A 17 -22.27 4.40 14.10
N ALA A 18 -23.28 3.84 14.75
CA ALA A 18 -23.15 3.26 16.09
C ALA A 18 -22.34 1.96 16.06
N GLU A 19 -22.49 1.15 15.03
CA GLU A 19 -21.71 -0.09 14.82
C GLU A 19 -20.22 0.16 14.63
N ALA A 20 -19.83 1.31 14.06
CA ALA A 20 -18.44 1.68 13.89
C ALA A 20 -17.72 2.06 15.20
N LEU A 21 -18.44 2.36 16.27
CA LEU A 21 -17.89 2.91 17.54
C LEU A 21 -16.83 2.00 18.21
N PRO A 22 -17.00 0.67 18.32
CA PRO A 22 -15.98 -0.20 18.88
C PRO A 22 -14.65 -0.13 18.13
N TRP A 23 -14.71 -0.13 16.79
CA TRP A 23 -13.55 -0.05 15.90
C TRP A 23 -12.86 1.32 15.99
N LEU A 24 -13.64 2.39 16.04
CA LEU A 24 -13.10 3.73 16.26
C LEU A 24 -12.34 3.83 17.59
N LYS A 25 -12.84 3.23 18.68
CA LYS A 25 -12.15 3.19 19.97
C LYS A 25 -10.85 2.39 19.90
N GLN A 26 -10.88 1.24 19.24
CA GLN A 26 -9.72 0.36 19.10
C GLN A 26 -8.60 1.03 18.27
N LEU A 27 -8.96 1.72 17.20
CA LEU A 27 -8.01 2.30 16.25
C LEU A 27 -7.60 3.73 16.60
N HIS A 28 -8.27 4.40 17.54
CA HIS A 28 -7.93 5.76 17.94
C HIS A 28 -6.49 5.85 18.47
N GLY A 29 -5.69 6.75 17.94
CA GLY A 29 -4.27 6.91 18.26
C GLY A 29 -3.35 5.86 17.63
N LYS A 30 -3.90 4.92 16.86
CA LYS A 30 -3.12 3.86 16.20
C LYS A 30 -2.65 4.27 14.81
N ILE A 31 -1.50 3.72 14.41
CA ILE A 31 -0.97 3.87 13.06
C ILE A 31 -1.56 2.77 12.18
N VAL A 32 -2.08 3.16 11.01
CA VAL A 32 -2.54 2.25 9.96
C VAL A 32 -1.75 2.57 8.69
N VAL A 33 -0.95 1.61 8.24
CA VAL A 33 -0.22 1.77 6.97
C VAL A 33 -1.10 1.27 5.84
N VAL A 34 -1.26 2.09 4.81
CA VAL A 34 -2.08 1.77 3.64
C VAL A 34 -1.22 1.79 2.40
N LYS A 35 -1.01 0.62 1.81
CA LYS A 35 -0.38 0.53 0.49
C LYS A 35 -1.42 0.83 -0.59
N TYR A 36 -1.14 1.85 -1.39
CA TYR A 36 -2.00 2.32 -2.47
C TYR A 36 -1.36 2.05 -3.83
N GLY A 37 -2.06 1.34 -4.71
CA GLY A 37 -1.51 0.95 -6.01
C GLY A 37 -2.54 0.27 -6.91
N GLY A 38 -2.08 -0.22 -8.05
CA GLY A 38 -2.93 -0.93 -9.01
C GLY A 38 -3.97 -0.04 -9.69
N ASN A 39 -5.09 -0.63 -10.07
CA ASN A 39 -6.18 0.06 -10.76
C ASN A 39 -6.92 1.09 -9.88
N ALA A 40 -6.82 1.01 -8.55
CA ALA A 40 -7.31 2.05 -7.64
C ALA A 40 -6.73 3.44 -7.96
N MET A 41 -5.56 3.49 -8.62
CA MET A 41 -4.89 4.74 -9.00
C MET A 41 -5.33 5.29 -10.37
N THR A 42 -6.10 4.56 -11.16
CA THR A 42 -6.39 4.93 -12.55
C THR A 42 -7.74 5.60 -12.71
N GLU A 43 -8.74 5.24 -11.91
CA GLU A 43 -10.08 5.80 -11.96
C GLU A 43 -10.23 6.98 -10.99
N GLU A 44 -10.67 8.14 -11.51
CA GLU A 44 -10.83 9.38 -10.75
C GLU A 44 -11.73 9.20 -9.51
N SER A 45 -12.85 8.49 -9.68
CA SER A 45 -13.81 8.28 -8.61
C SER A 45 -13.24 7.42 -7.45
N LEU A 46 -12.35 6.48 -7.75
CA LEU A 46 -11.65 5.66 -6.74
C LEU A 46 -10.57 6.49 -6.02
N ARG A 47 -9.83 7.33 -6.76
CA ARG A 47 -8.84 8.23 -6.18
C ARG A 47 -9.47 9.21 -5.20
N GLN A 48 -10.63 9.79 -5.56
CA GLN A 48 -11.38 10.71 -4.68
C GLN A 48 -11.92 9.99 -3.44
N ALA A 49 -12.47 8.78 -3.60
CA ALA A 49 -12.95 7.97 -2.47
C ALA A 49 -11.80 7.62 -1.51
N PHE A 50 -10.65 7.18 -2.03
CA PHE A 50 -9.47 6.90 -1.22
C PHE A 50 -8.99 8.13 -0.44
N ALA A 51 -8.91 9.29 -1.09
CA ALA A 51 -8.50 10.53 -0.43
C ALA A 51 -9.46 10.93 0.71
N ALA A 52 -10.78 10.76 0.49
CA ALA A 52 -11.79 10.99 1.51
C ALA A 52 -11.64 10.01 2.69
N ASP A 53 -11.33 8.73 2.42
CA ASP A 53 -11.09 7.73 3.45
C ASP A 53 -9.88 8.11 4.33
N MET A 54 -8.77 8.54 3.72
CA MET A 54 -7.59 8.98 4.47
C MET A 54 -7.89 10.19 5.35
N ALA A 55 -8.64 11.16 4.83
CA ALA A 55 -9.08 12.32 5.59
C ALA A 55 -10.04 11.93 6.74
N PHE A 56 -10.93 10.97 6.49
CA PHE A 56 -11.83 10.42 7.51
C PHE A 56 -11.05 9.78 8.66
N LEU A 57 -10.12 8.85 8.35
CA LEU A 57 -9.30 8.19 9.37
C LEU A 57 -8.57 9.21 10.24
N ARG A 58 -7.91 10.17 9.62
CA ARG A 58 -7.19 11.23 10.34
C ARG A 58 -8.12 12.04 11.25
N ASN A 59 -9.32 12.38 10.79
CA ASN A 59 -10.29 13.15 11.59
C ASN A 59 -10.88 12.33 12.76
N CYS A 60 -10.93 11.00 12.63
CA CYS A 60 -11.28 10.08 13.70
C CYS A 60 -10.15 9.85 14.72
N GLY A 61 -8.98 10.48 14.55
CA GLY A 61 -7.83 10.33 15.45
C GLY A 61 -6.99 9.09 15.17
N ILE A 62 -7.19 8.44 14.02
CA ILE A 62 -6.33 7.38 13.50
C ILE A 62 -5.18 8.04 12.73
N HIS A 63 -4.01 7.41 12.69
CA HIS A 63 -2.82 7.92 12.00
C HIS A 63 -2.57 7.13 10.71
N PRO A 64 -3.22 7.48 9.57
CA PRO A 64 -2.92 6.82 8.30
C PRO A 64 -1.55 7.24 7.78
N VAL A 65 -0.79 6.25 7.29
CA VAL A 65 0.46 6.44 6.55
C VAL A 65 0.28 5.77 5.19
N VAL A 66 0.40 6.53 4.12
CA VAL A 66 0.17 6.02 2.76
C VAL A 66 1.50 5.70 2.10
N VAL A 67 1.66 4.48 1.59
CA VAL A 67 2.78 4.08 0.74
C VAL A 67 2.23 3.80 -0.65
N HIS A 68 2.73 4.47 -1.68
CA HIS A 68 2.17 4.33 -3.00
C HIS A 68 3.15 3.81 -4.03
N GLY A 69 2.63 3.05 -5.00
CA GLY A 69 3.31 2.69 -6.23
C GLY A 69 3.00 3.68 -7.36
N GLY A 70 3.19 3.22 -8.60
CA GLY A 70 2.93 4.03 -9.80
C GLY A 70 3.35 3.32 -11.08
N GLY A 71 3.33 1.97 -11.09
CA GLY A 71 3.73 1.16 -12.23
C GLY A 71 3.07 1.55 -13.56
N PRO A 72 1.74 1.71 -13.63
CA PRO A 72 1.05 2.17 -14.84
C PRO A 72 1.52 3.55 -15.32
N GLN A 73 1.70 4.50 -14.39
CA GLN A 73 2.13 5.87 -14.69
C GLN A 73 3.59 5.91 -15.17
N ILE A 74 4.48 5.12 -14.56
CA ILE A 74 5.87 4.95 -15.04
C ILE A 74 5.85 4.38 -16.46
N THR A 75 5.08 3.32 -16.73
CA THR A 75 4.96 2.72 -18.06
C THR A 75 4.47 3.74 -19.11
N ALA A 76 3.45 4.53 -18.75
CA ALA A 76 2.92 5.55 -19.64
C ALA A 76 3.96 6.64 -19.94
N MET A 77 4.72 7.07 -18.93
CA MET A 77 5.76 8.09 -19.11
C MET A 77 6.93 7.57 -19.94
N LEU A 78 7.42 6.35 -19.69
CA LEU A 78 8.49 5.72 -20.49
C LEU A 78 8.09 5.65 -21.97
N ARG A 79 6.85 5.21 -22.25
CA ARG A 79 6.31 5.18 -23.61
C ARG A 79 6.26 6.58 -24.24
N ARG A 80 5.82 7.59 -23.47
CA ARG A 80 5.77 9.00 -23.95
C ARG A 80 7.15 9.54 -24.29
N LEU A 81 8.18 9.13 -23.56
CA LEU A 81 9.57 9.55 -23.78
C LEU A 81 10.30 8.70 -24.84
N GLY A 82 9.68 7.65 -25.37
CA GLY A 82 10.32 6.72 -26.30
C GLY A 82 11.40 5.85 -25.65
N ILE A 83 11.40 5.71 -24.34
CA ILE A 83 12.32 4.87 -23.58
C ILE A 83 11.69 3.47 -23.48
N ASP A 84 12.51 2.43 -23.62
CA ASP A 84 12.05 1.06 -23.40
C ASP A 84 11.45 0.94 -21.98
N LYS A 85 10.21 0.45 -21.93
CA LYS A 85 9.44 0.33 -20.67
C LYS A 85 10.08 -0.61 -19.64
N GLY A 86 11.15 -1.32 -20.04
CA GLY A 86 11.78 -2.39 -19.26
C GLY A 86 10.89 -3.64 -19.17
N ASP A 87 11.51 -4.79 -19.19
CA ASP A 87 10.83 -6.05 -18.93
C ASP A 87 10.46 -6.20 -17.46
N PHE A 88 9.48 -7.07 -17.19
CA PHE A 88 9.23 -7.54 -15.84
C PHE A 88 9.86 -8.92 -15.67
N LYS A 89 10.62 -9.10 -14.60
CA LYS A 89 11.23 -10.38 -14.23
C LYS A 89 10.94 -10.69 -12.76
N GLY A 90 10.41 -11.87 -12.49
CA GLY A 90 10.03 -12.25 -11.12
C GLY A 90 9.04 -11.27 -10.46
N GLY A 91 8.16 -10.63 -11.23
CA GLY A 91 7.21 -9.62 -10.72
C GLY A 91 7.79 -8.21 -10.52
N PHE A 92 9.07 -7.98 -10.80
CA PHE A 92 9.75 -6.70 -10.65
C PHE A 92 10.10 -6.09 -12.01
N ARG A 93 9.97 -4.76 -12.13
CA ARG A 93 10.41 -4.03 -13.33
C ARG A 93 11.94 -3.99 -13.36
N VAL A 94 12.55 -4.46 -14.45
CA VAL A 94 13.97 -4.23 -14.69
C VAL A 94 14.21 -2.72 -14.78
N THR A 95 15.08 -2.19 -13.93
CA THR A 95 15.26 -0.75 -13.75
C THR A 95 16.68 -0.35 -14.16
N THR A 96 16.82 0.20 -15.38
CA THR A 96 18.06 0.86 -15.83
C THR A 96 18.18 2.26 -15.19
N PRO A 97 19.34 2.94 -15.29
CA PRO A 97 19.46 4.33 -14.82
C PRO A 97 18.40 5.26 -15.43
N GLU A 98 18.10 5.15 -16.71
CA GLU A 98 17.10 5.97 -17.40
C GLU A 98 15.68 5.67 -16.89
N VAL A 99 15.38 4.39 -16.65
CA VAL A 99 14.09 3.97 -16.07
C VAL A 99 13.96 4.47 -14.64
N LEU A 100 15.05 4.48 -13.85
CA LEU A 100 15.06 5.01 -12.50
C LEU A 100 14.77 6.52 -12.48
N ASP A 101 15.38 7.30 -13.36
CA ASP A 101 15.15 8.74 -13.46
C ASP A 101 13.67 9.02 -13.75
N VAL A 102 13.08 8.27 -14.68
CA VAL A 102 11.64 8.39 -14.99
C VAL A 102 10.80 7.96 -13.76
N ALA A 103 11.17 6.89 -13.08
CA ALA A 103 10.47 6.44 -11.88
C ALA A 103 10.49 7.52 -10.79
N ARG A 104 11.64 8.18 -10.54
CA ARG A 104 11.76 9.31 -9.58
C ARG A 104 10.82 10.46 -9.96
N MET A 105 10.86 10.91 -11.22
CA MET A 105 9.98 11.98 -11.69
C MET A 105 8.51 11.65 -11.52
N VAL A 106 8.12 10.42 -11.88
CA VAL A 106 6.72 9.99 -11.86
C VAL A 106 6.23 9.74 -10.44
N LEU A 107 6.96 8.95 -9.65
CA LEU A 107 6.51 8.58 -8.31
C LEU A 107 6.40 9.80 -7.40
N PHE A 108 7.44 10.62 -7.30
CA PHE A 108 7.42 11.79 -6.44
C PHE A 108 6.70 12.99 -7.07
N GLY A 109 7.06 13.34 -8.32
CA GLY A 109 6.61 14.58 -8.96
C GLY A 109 5.18 14.52 -9.51
N GLN A 110 4.69 13.33 -9.89
CA GLN A 110 3.35 13.17 -10.44
C GLN A 110 2.44 12.45 -9.43
N VAL A 111 2.62 11.15 -9.22
CA VAL A 111 1.70 10.32 -8.41
C VAL A 111 1.59 10.82 -6.98
N GLY A 112 2.73 11.03 -6.31
CA GLY A 112 2.75 11.54 -4.94
C GLY A 112 2.11 12.92 -4.81
N ARG A 113 2.36 13.82 -5.77
CA ARG A 113 1.77 15.18 -5.76
C ARG A 113 0.27 15.16 -6.02
N GLU A 114 -0.20 14.34 -6.97
CA GLU A 114 -1.64 14.17 -7.21
C GLU A 114 -2.36 13.66 -5.96
N LEU A 115 -1.80 12.64 -5.30
CA LEU A 115 -2.39 12.04 -4.11
C LEU A 115 -2.41 13.02 -2.92
N VAL A 116 -1.30 13.73 -2.69
CA VAL A 116 -1.24 14.80 -1.68
C VAL A 116 -2.29 15.88 -1.95
N ASN A 117 -2.46 16.30 -3.20
CA ASN A 117 -3.44 17.31 -3.57
C ASN A 117 -4.87 16.83 -3.33
N LEU A 118 -5.20 15.58 -3.70
CA LEU A 118 -6.52 15.00 -3.47
C LEU A 118 -6.86 14.91 -1.97
N ILE A 119 -5.94 14.45 -1.14
CA ILE A 119 -6.14 14.41 0.31
C ILE A 119 -6.27 15.82 0.88
N ASN A 120 -5.45 16.77 0.40
CA ASN A 120 -5.47 18.16 0.87
C ASN A 120 -6.69 18.95 0.40
N ALA A 121 -7.46 18.46 -0.54
CA ALA A 121 -8.79 19.01 -0.84
C ALA A 121 -9.77 18.89 0.35
N HIS A 122 -9.51 17.98 1.29
CA HIS A 122 -10.28 17.79 2.52
C HIS A 122 -9.72 18.57 3.73
N GLY A 123 -8.59 19.24 3.59
CA GLY A 123 -7.89 19.99 4.63
C GLY A 123 -6.37 19.84 4.51
N PRO A 124 -5.56 20.66 5.17
CA PRO A 124 -4.10 20.68 5.03
C PRO A 124 -3.47 19.47 5.75
N TYR A 125 -3.75 18.25 5.30
CA TYR A 125 -3.42 17.02 6.01
C TYR A 125 -2.19 16.31 5.48
N ALA A 126 -2.05 16.14 4.17
CA ALA A 126 -1.03 15.29 3.57
C ALA A 126 0.29 16.00 3.31
N VAL A 127 1.39 15.28 3.54
CA VAL A 127 2.75 15.68 3.17
C VAL A 127 3.39 14.52 2.43
N GLY A 128 3.89 14.78 1.21
CA GLY A 128 4.60 13.79 0.41
C GLY A 128 6.09 13.77 0.72
N ILE A 129 6.60 12.58 0.92
CA ILE A 129 8.03 12.28 1.14
C ILE A 129 8.44 11.07 0.30
N THR A 130 9.73 10.85 0.18
CA THR A 130 10.29 9.64 -0.44
C THR A 130 11.12 8.86 0.56
N GLY A 131 11.49 7.63 0.25
CA GLY A 131 12.42 6.87 1.06
C GLY A 131 13.82 7.52 1.17
N GLU A 132 14.14 8.47 0.26
CA GLU A 132 15.38 9.26 0.29
C GLU A 132 15.35 10.33 1.39
N ASP A 133 14.15 10.88 1.73
CA ASP A 133 14.00 11.98 2.67
C ASP A 133 14.34 11.55 4.09
N ALA A 134 15.22 12.29 4.75
CA ALA A 134 15.71 12.02 6.11
C ALA A 134 16.21 10.57 6.29
N GLN A 135 16.71 9.95 5.22
CA GLN A 135 17.13 8.53 5.21
C GLN A 135 16.03 7.58 5.71
N LEU A 136 14.78 7.84 5.31
CA LEU A 136 13.62 7.05 5.74
C LEU A 136 13.84 5.57 5.43
N PHE A 137 14.32 5.23 4.21
CA PHE A 137 14.72 3.87 3.87
C PHE A 137 16.20 3.83 3.49
N THR A 138 16.87 2.76 3.93
CA THR A 138 18.14 2.31 3.33
C THR A 138 17.83 1.09 2.49
N ALA A 139 18.20 1.13 1.21
CA ALA A 139 17.99 0.03 0.29
C ALA A 139 19.13 -0.98 0.34
N VAL A 140 18.84 -2.22 -0.06
CA VAL A 140 19.80 -3.24 -0.47
C VAL A 140 19.43 -3.70 -1.87
N ARG A 141 20.43 -3.91 -2.72
CA ARG A 141 20.19 -4.37 -4.11
C ARG A 141 19.50 -5.71 -4.13
N ARG A 142 18.45 -5.83 -4.96
CA ARG A 142 17.69 -7.06 -5.14
C ARG A 142 18.08 -7.76 -6.44
N SER A 143 18.20 -9.09 -6.39
CA SER A 143 18.18 -9.97 -7.55
C SER A 143 16.93 -10.85 -7.49
N VAL A 144 16.53 -11.42 -8.63
CA VAL A 144 15.42 -12.38 -8.72
C VAL A 144 15.90 -13.68 -9.33
N THR A 145 15.26 -14.78 -8.97
CA THR A 145 15.50 -16.07 -9.63
C THR A 145 14.46 -16.26 -10.72
N VAL A 146 14.90 -16.42 -11.96
CA VAL A 146 14.05 -16.73 -13.11
C VAL A 146 14.52 -18.06 -13.68
N ASP A 147 13.65 -19.03 -13.77
CA ASP A 147 13.96 -20.39 -14.26
C ASP A 147 15.17 -21.03 -13.55
N GLY A 148 15.30 -20.81 -12.24
CA GLY A 148 16.40 -21.32 -11.42
C GLY A 148 17.70 -20.53 -11.55
N VAL A 149 17.76 -19.46 -12.33
CA VAL A 149 18.96 -18.63 -12.54
C VAL A 149 18.81 -17.28 -11.85
N ALA A 150 19.80 -16.92 -11.01
CA ALA A 150 19.86 -15.57 -10.42
C ALA A 150 20.03 -14.54 -11.53
N THR A 151 19.05 -13.63 -11.64
CA THR A 151 18.96 -12.64 -12.72
C THR A 151 19.08 -11.23 -12.13
N ASP A 152 20.00 -10.46 -12.69
CA ASP A 152 20.12 -9.04 -12.36
C ASP A 152 18.94 -8.27 -12.99
N ILE A 153 18.30 -7.43 -12.18
CA ILE A 153 17.17 -6.57 -12.57
C ILE A 153 17.52 -5.08 -12.48
N GLY A 154 18.80 -4.75 -12.42
CA GLY A 154 19.32 -3.38 -12.40
C GLY A 154 19.15 -2.69 -11.04
N LEU A 155 18.72 -1.44 -11.08
CA LEU A 155 18.56 -0.58 -9.90
C LEU A 155 17.22 -0.85 -9.17
N VAL A 156 17.00 -2.11 -8.81
CA VAL A 156 15.88 -2.55 -7.97
C VAL A 156 16.42 -2.92 -6.59
N GLY A 157 15.73 -2.49 -5.55
CA GLY A 157 16.12 -2.75 -4.17
C GLY A 157 15.00 -3.30 -3.30
N ASP A 158 15.41 -3.83 -2.16
CA ASP A 158 14.57 -4.10 -0.99
C ASP A 158 14.90 -3.12 0.12
N VAL A 159 14.01 -3.01 1.13
CA VAL A 159 14.27 -2.21 2.33
C VAL A 159 15.10 -3.03 3.33
N ASP A 160 16.33 -2.57 3.57
CA ASP A 160 17.23 -3.11 4.60
C ASP A 160 16.94 -2.49 5.97
N ARG A 161 16.83 -1.15 6.03
CA ARG A 161 16.57 -0.41 7.27
C ARG A 161 15.54 0.69 7.05
N VAL A 162 14.80 1.00 8.13
CA VAL A 162 13.81 2.08 8.16
C VAL A 162 14.15 3.04 9.31
N ASN A 163 14.29 4.32 9.01
CA ASN A 163 14.37 5.41 9.99
C ASN A 163 13.03 6.10 10.09
N THR A 164 12.26 5.77 11.10
CA THR A 164 10.87 6.24 11.25
C THR A 164 10.73 7.71 11.69
N ALA A 165 11.82 8.39 12.05
CA ALA A 165 11.78 9.71 12.71
C ALA A 165 10.94 10.73 11.94
N ALA A 166 11.20 10.93 10.64
CA ALA A 166 10.46 11.91 9.84
C ALA A 166 8.95 11.57 9.72
N VAL A 167 8.62 10.28 9.63
CA VAL A 167 7.21 9.83 9.59
C VAL A 167 6.53 10.10 10.92
N LEU A 168 7.19 9.80 12.04
CA LEU A 168 6.65 10.05 13.39
C LEU A 168 6.48 11.54 13.67
N ASP A 169 7.42 12.40 13.22
CA ASP A 169 7.30 13.85 13.32
C ASP A 169 6.07 14.38 12.55
N LEU A 170 5.82 13.86 11.35
CA LEU A 170 4.64 14.20 10.58
C LEU A 170 3.35 13.74 11.26
N ILE A 171 3.33 12.54 11.83
CA ILE A 171 2.19 12.01 12.60
C ILE A 171 1.96 12.89 13.85
N ALA A 172 3.01 13.25 14.59
CA ALA A 172 2.92 14.13 15.77
C ALA A 172 2.36 15.50 15.40
N ALA A 173 2.73 16.03 14.23
CA ALA A 173 2.17 17.25 13.65
C ALA A 173 0.75 17.04 13.06
N ARG A 174 0.13 15.88 13.25
CA ARG A 174 -1.20 15.51 12.73
C ARG A 174 -1.25 15.59 11.21
N ARG A 175 -0.17 15.20 10.52
CA ARG A 175 -0.11 15.06 9.06
C ARG A 175 -0.27 13.61 8.65
N ILE A 176 -0.65 13.41 7.39
CA ILE A 176 -0.69 12.11 6.71
C ILE A 176 0.56 12.01 5.84
N PRO A 177 1.55 11.18 6.21
CA PRO A 177 2.70 10.92 5.34
C PRO A 177 2.26 10.17 4.09
N VAL A 178 2.68 10.64 2.92
CA VAL A 178 2.47 9.99 1.62
C VAL A 178 3.84 9.65 1.05
N VAL A 179 4.20 8.38 1.09
CA VAL A 179 5.56 7.88 0.87
C VAL A 179 5.68 7.25 -0.50
N SER A 180 6.60 7.75 -1.33
CA SER A 180 7.04 7.09 -2.55
C SER A 180 8.28 6.22 -2.31
N THR A 181 8.44 5.15 -3.11
CA THR A 181 9.28 4.01 -2.78
C THR A 181 10.62 4.00 -3.52
N LEU A 182 11.37 5.09 -3.37
CA LEU A 182 12.74 5.24 -3.86
C LEU A 182 13.66 5.43 -2.67
N ALA A 183 14.78 4.72 -2.63
CA ALA A 183 15.71 4.84 -1.52
C ALA A 183 17.17 4.59 -1.93
N PRO A 184 18.13 5.28 -1.32
CA PRO A 184 19.54 5.00 -1.50
C PRO A 184 19.94 3.74 -0.71
N ASP A 185 20.93 3.04 -1.23
CA ASP A 185 21.70 2.07 -0.46
C ASP A 185 22.78 2.77 0.39
N VAL A 186 23.62 1.98 1.05
CA VAL A 186 24.70 2.50 1.91
C VAL A 186 25.78 3.29 1.14
N ASP A 187 25.89 3.07 -0.17
CA ASP A 187 26.83 3.75 -1.07
C ASP A 187 26.18 5.00 -1.72
N GLY A 188 24.93 5.28 -1.43
CA GLY A 188 24.16 6.41 -1.97
C GLY A 188 23.55 6.13 -3.34
N VAL A 189 23.61 4.91 -3.86
CA VAL A 189 22.96 4.53 -5.12
C VAL A 189 21.48 4.34 -4.88
N VAL A 190 20.66 5.09 -5.62
CA VAL A 190 19.19 5.01 -5.46
C VAL A 190 18.63 3.80 -6.18
N HIS A 191 17.69 3.14 -5.53
CA HIS A 191 16.97 1.96 -6.03
C HIS A 191 15.47 2.22 -6.09
N ASN A 192 14.83 1.60 -7.08
CA ASN A 192 13.38 1.48 -7.17
C ASN A 192 12.92 0.32 -6.29
N ILE A 193 12.13 0.60 -5.26
CA ILE A 193 11.63 -0.41 -4.32
C ILE A 193 10.18 -0.75 -4.63
N ASN A 194 9.82 -2.02 -4.53
CA ASN A 194 8.43 -2.45 -4.64
C ASN A 194 7.60 -1.83 -3.50
N ALA A 195 6.44 -1.26 -3.84
CA ALA A 195 5.60 -0.57 -2.86
C ALA A 195 4.98 -1.51 -1.81
N ASP A 196 4.74 -2.77 -2.16
CA ASP A 196 4.24 -3.78 -1.21
C ASP A 196 5.32 -4.06 -0.15
N THR A 197 6.57 -4.28 -0.59
CA THR A 197 7.72 -4.49 0.29
C THR A 197 8.00 -3.28 1.19
N ALA A 198 7.98 -2.07 0.62
CA ALA A 198 8.22 -0.83 1.36
C ALA A 198 7.12 -0.58 2.42
N ALA A 199 5.86 -0.84 2.08
CA ALA A 199 4.75 -0.70 3.00
C ALA A 199 4.85 -1.67 4.19
N ALA A 200 5.23 -2.92 3.93
CA ALA A 200 5.43 -3.91 4.99
C ALA A 200 6.58 -3.52 5.93
N ALA A 201 7.74 -3.13 5.38
CA ALA A 201 8.88 -2.68 6.16
C ALA A 201 8.56 -1.44 7.01
N LEU A 202 7.80 -0.49 6.45
CA LEU A 202 7.40 0.70 7.17
C LEU A 202 6.37 0.38 8.27
N ALA A 203 5.42 -0.51 8.01
CA ALA A 203 4.42 -0.95 8.99
C ALA A 203 5.08 -1.65 10.19
N GLU A 204 6.02 -2.55 9.91
CA GLU A 204 6.83 -3.22 10.93
C GLU A 204 7.60 -2.20 11.79
N ALA A 205 8.37 -1.30 11.16
CA ALA A 205 9.21 -0.34 11.86
C ALA A 205 8.42 0.71 12.66
N LEU A 206 7.21 1.06 12.24
CA LEU A 206 6.30 1.98 12.94
C LEU A 206 5.50 1.31 14.07
N GLY A 207 5.55 -0.01 14.20
CA GLY A 207 4.65 -0.75 15.08
C GLY A 207 3.18 -0.48 14.74
N ALA A 208 2.85 -0.50 13.45
CA ALA A 208 1.50 -0.22 12.99
C ALA A 208 0.50 -1.25 13.52
N GLU A 209 -0.72 -0.80 13.80
CA GLU A 209 -1.82 -1.68 14.22
C GLU A 209 -2.33 -2.55 13.08
N LYS A 210 -2.29 -2.01 11.84
CA LYS A 210 -2.72 -2.71 10.64
C LYS A 210 -1.89 -2.29 9.44
N LEU A 211 -1.68 -3.25 8.52
CA LEU A 211 -1.24 -2.99 7.15
C LEU A 211 -2.40 -3.30 6.19
N LEU A 212 -2.84 -2.33 5.41
CA LEU A 212 -3.83 -2.54 4.35
C LEU A 212 -3.17 -2.54 2.98
N MET A 213 -3.34 -3.63 2.24
CA MET A 213 -2.80 -3.82 0.88
C MET A 213 -3.92 -3.69 -0.14
N LEU A 214 -4.09 -2.50 -0.74
CA LEU A 214 -5.05 -2.31 -1.83
C LEU A 214 -4.52 -2.94 -3.10
N THR A 215 -5.34 -3.81 -3.70
CA THR A 215 -5.00 -4.62 -4.87
C THR A 215 -6.14 -4.62 -5.88
N ASP A 216 -5.96 -5.36 -6.97
CA ASP A 216 -6.96 -5.56 -8.04
C ASP A 216 -7.69 -6.90 -7.91
N VAL A 217 -7.61 -7.54 -6.75
CA VAL A 217 -8.32 -8.78 -6.41
C VAL A 217 -9.09 -8.62 -5.11
N GLU A 218 -10.13 -9.40 -4.92
CA GLU A 218 -11.04 -9.32 -3.76
C GLU A 218 -10.36 -9.73 -2.45
N GLY A 219 -9.32 -10.57 -2.52
CA GLY A 219 -8.57 -11.06 -1.37
C GLY A 219 -7.64 -12.21 -1.78
N ILE A 220 -7.38 -13.13 -0.86
CA ILE A 220 -6.57 -14.33 -1.07
C ILE A 220 -7.49 -15.53 -1.34
N TYR A 221 -7.22 -16.25 -2.42
CA TYR A 221 -7.90 -17.46 -2.81
C TYR A 221 -6.98 -18.66 -2.54
N THR A 222 -7.51 -19.71 -1.92
CA THR A 222 -6.73 -20.93 -1.65
C THR A 222 -6.61 -21.85 -2.86
N ASP A 223 -7.51 -21.72 -3.83
CA ASP A 223 -7.54 -22.51 -5.06
C ASP A 223 -8.03 -21.66 -6.25
N TRP A 224 -7.17 -20.76 -6.76
CA TRP A 224 -7.49 -19.95 -7.94
C TRP A 224 -7.55 -20.81 -9.20
N PRO A 225 -8.58 -20.71 -10.11
CA PRO A 225 -9.55 -19.59 -10.20
C PRO A 225 -10.91 -19.84 -9.52
N ASP A 226 -11.02 -20.80 -8.60
CA ASP A 226 -12.26 -21.00 -7.84
C ASP A 226 -12.52 -19.81 -6.92
N ARG A 227 -13.60 -19.05 -7.23
CA ARG A 227 -13.97 -17.85 -6.45
C ARG A 227 -14.58 -18.18 -5.09
N GLU A 228 -15.10 -19.38 -4.90
CA GLU A 228 -15.61 -19.83 -3.59
C GLU A 228 -14.48 -20.14 -2.61
N SER A 229 -13.23 -20.22 -3.11
CA SER A 229 -12.03 -20.42 -2.31
C SER A 229 -11.48 -19.14 -1.66
N LEU A 230 -12.17 -17.99 -1.78
CA LEU A 230 -11.82 -16.75 -1.10
C LEU A 230 -11.89 -16.94 0.41
N VAL A 231 -10.82 -16.58 1.13
CA VAL A 231 -10.77 -16.68 2.59
C VAL A 231 -10.87 -15.31 3.25
N SER A 232 -11.67 -15.21 4.31
CA SER A 232 -11.81 -13.97 5.08
C SER A 232 -10.66 -13.76 6.08
N GLU A 233 -10.10 -14.84 6.63
CA GLU A 233 -8.98 -14.81 7.55
C GLU A 233 -8.06 -16.00 7.34
N ILE A 234 -6.74 -15.79 7.40
CA ILE A 234 -5.72 -16.83 7.28
C ILE A 234 -4.53 -16.51 8.19
N ASP A 235 -3.96 -17.52 8.85
CA ASP A 235 -2.73 -17.35 9.62
C ASP A 235 -1.47 -17.42 8.72
N THR A 236 -0.35 -16.87 9.26
CA THR A 236 0.92 -16.82 8.50
C THR A 236 1.50 -18.20 8.18
N ALA A 237 1.24 -19.22 8.99
CA ALA A 237 1.75 -20.57 8.74
C ALA A 237 1.01 -21.21 7.55
N SER A 238 -0.31 -21.12 7.53
CA SER A 238 -1.17 -21.58 6.41
C SER A 238 -0.87 -20.80 5.13
N LEU A 239 -0.72 -19.47 5.23
CA LEU A 239 -0.42 -18.62 4.09
C LEU A 239 0.96 -18.94 3.48
N THR A 240 1.96 -19.25 4.31
CA THR A 240 3.29 -19.67 3.85
C THR A 240 3.24 -20.96 3.05
N GLN A 241 2.37 -21.90 3.42
CA GLN A 241 2.19 -23.16 2.67
C GLN A 241 1.57 -22.92 1.29
N LEU A 242 0.71 -21.91 1.16
CA LEU A 242 0.09 -21.55 -0.11
C LEU A 242 1.01 -20.71 -1.02
N LEU A 243 2.11 -20.13 -0.51
CA LEU A 243 2.97 -19.22 -1.28
C LEU A 243 3.42 -19.79 -2.64
N PRO A 244 3.81 -21.07 -2.78
CA PRO A 244 4.20 -21.65 -4.07
C PRO A 244 3.08 -21.77 -5.11
N THR A 245 1.81 -21.65 -4.71
CA THR A 245 0.65 -21.79 -5.62
C THR A 245 0.22 -20.46 -6.25
N PHE A 246 0.74 -19.32 -5.74
CA PHE A 246 0.31 -18.02 -6.22
C PHE A 246 0.99 -17.62 -7.54
N GLU A 247 0.25 -16.91 -8.36
CA GLU A 247 0.79 -16.23 -9.54
C GLU A 247 1.83 -15.16 -9.15
N SER A 248 2.78 -14.89 -10.04
CA SER A 248 3.91 -13.98 -9.82
C SER A 248 3.50 -12.58 -9.34
N GLY A 249 2.33 -12.08 -9.75
CA GLY A 249 1.80 -10.78 -9.33
C GLY A 249 1.26 -10.75 -7.90
N MET A 250 0.89 -11.91 -7.33
CA MET A 250 0.37 -12.03 -5.96
C MET A 250 1.49 -12.26 -4.94
N ILE A 251 2.56 -12.94 -5.34
CA ILE A 251 3.68 -13.29 -4.45
C ILE A 251 4.21 -12.09 -3.65
N PRO A 252 4.56 -10.94 -4.25
CA PRO A 252 5.07 -9.80 -3.46
C PRO A 252 4.09 -9.28 -2.41
N LYS A 253 2.78 -9.38 -2.67
CA LYS A 253 1.73 -8.95 -1.73
C LYS A 253 1.62 -9.89 -0.54
N VAL A 254 1.65 -11.18 -0.81
CA VAL A 254 1.62 -12.23 0.23
C VAL A 254 2.89 -12.16 1.08
N GLU A 255 4.06 -12.05 0.46
CA GLU A 255 5.34 -11.86 1.17
C GLU A 255 5.32 -10.61 2.06
N ALA A 256 4.74 -9.50 1.58
CA ALA A 256 4.60 -8.27 2.35
C ALA A 256 3.68 -8.46 3.58
N CYS A 257 2.54 -9.16 3.42
CA CYS A 257 1.66 -9.49 4.54
C CYS A 257 2.36 -10.40 5.57
N LEU A 258 3.05 -11.46 5.09
CA LEU A 258 3.83 -12.36 5.94
C LEU A 258 4.91 -11.59 6.71
N ARG A 259 5.68 -10.74 6.03
CA ARG A 259 6.71 -9.91 6.66
C ARG A 259 6.12 -9.02 7.76
N ALA A 260 5.07 -8.28 7.46
CA ALA A 260 4.46 -7.36 8.40
C ALA A 260 3.96 -8.07 9.66
N VAL A 261 3.20 -9.17 9.51
CA VAL A 261 2.63 -9.90 10.64
C VAL A 261 3.72 -10.61 11.44
N THR A 262 4.70 -11.24 10.79
CA THR A 262 5.84 -11.85 11.47
C THR A 262 6.72 -10.81 12.19
N GLY A 263 6.80 -9.59 11.64
CA GLY A 263 7.51 -8.44 12.22
C GLY A 263 6.74 -7.73 13.34
N GLY A 264 5.56 -8.25 13.76
CA GLY A 264 4.81 -7.76 14.92
C GLY A 264 3.63 -6.86 14.62
N VAL A 265 3.25 -6.63 13.36
CA VAL A 265 1.99 -5.98 12.99
C VAL A 265 0.84 -6.94 13.32
N PRO A 266 -0.16 -6.55 14.14
CA PRO A 266 -1.23 -7.47 14.57
C PRO A 266 -2.02 -8.09 13.43
N SER A 267 -2.24 -7.37 12.34
CA SER A 267 -2.87 -7.92 11.13
C SER A 267 -2.46 -7.18 9.85
N ALA A 268 -2.38 -7.93 8.76
CA ALA A 268 -2.27 -7.38 7.41
C ALA A 268 -3.50 -7.79 6.58
N HIS A 269 -4.00 -6.90 5.72
CA HIS A 269 -5.25 -7.12 5.01
C HIS A 269 -5.02 -6.94 3.51
N VAL A 270 -5.51 -7.89 2.70
CA VAL A 270 -5.53 -7.80 1.24
C VAL A 270 -6.94 -7.47 0.82
N ILE A 271 -7.16 -6.28 0.24
CA ILE A 271 -8.49 -5.76 -0.07
C ILE A 271 -8.59 -5.25 -1.51
N ASP A 272 -9.79 -5.31 -2.09
CA ASP A 272 -10.06 -4.81 -3.44
C ASP A 272 -10.11 -3.28 -3.48
N GLY A 273 -9.06 -2.68 -4.01
CA GLY A 273 -8.96 -1.22 -4.19
C GLY A 273 -9.87 -0.66 -5.29
N ARG A 274 -10.57 -1.50 -6.05
CA ARG A 274 -11.56 -1.09 -7.06
C ARG A 274 -12.94 -0.80 -6.45
N VAL A 275 -13.12 -1.12 -5.17
CA VAL A 275 -14.35 -0.82 -4.42
C VAL A 275 -14.19 0.52 -3.70
N LYS A 276 -15.15 1.44 -3.92
CA LYS A 276 -15.14 2.75 -3.24
C LYS A 276 -15.28 2.56 -1.74
N HIS A 277 -14.48 3.31 -0.97
CA HIS A 277 -14.49 3.27 0.50
C HIS A 277 -14.15 1.90 1.09
N CYS A 278 -13.44 1.04 0.34
CA CYS A 278 -13.02 -0.28 0.81
C CYS A 278 -12.21 -0.21 2.12
N VAL A 279 -11.41 0.84 2.31
CA VAL A 279 -10.65 1.06 3.55
C VAL A 279 -11.57 1.26 4.76
N LEU A 280 -12.67 2.02 4.60
CA LEU A 280 -13.62 2.25 5.69
C LEU A 280 -14.41 0.97 6.01
N VAL A 281 -14.86 0.25 5.00
CA VAL A 281 -15.59 -1.01 5.20
C VAL A 281 -14.68 -2.02 5.91
N GLU A 282 -13.43 -2.17 5.47
CA GLU A 282 -12.46 -3.09 6.08
C GLU A 282 -12.13 -2.75 7.55
N LEU A 283 -12.08 -1.46 7.89
CA LEU A 283 -11.68 -1.05 9.24
C LEU A 283 -12.83 -0.96 10.23
N PHE A 284 -14.06 -0.75 9.76
CA PHE A 284 -15.18 -0.37 10.62
C PHE A 284 -16.40 -1.30 10.53
N THR A 285 -16.25 -2.46 9.87
CA THR A 285 -17.28 -3.51 9.87
C THR A 285 -16.71 -4.85 10.30
N PRO A 286 -17.54 -5.74 10.89
CA PRO A 286 -17.12 -7.08 11.32
C PRO A 286 -16.71 -7.97 10.14
N GLU A 287 -17.39 -7.82 9.02
CA GLU A 287 -17.22 -8.67 7.83
C GLU A 287 -15.94 -8.32 7.05
N GLY A 288 -15.54 -7.02 7.05
CA GLY A 288 -14.48 -6.55 6.17
C GLY A 288 -14.83 -6.67 4.68
N THR A 289 -13.85 -6.57 3.81
CA THR A 289 -14.01 -6.68 2.35
C THR A 289 -13.02 -7.63 1.69
N GLY A 290 -12.05 -8.15 2.44
CA GLY A 290 -10.94 -8.90 1.87
C GLY A 290 -10.48 -10.05 2.74
N THR A 291 -9.19 -10.34 2.67
CA THR A 291 -8.55 -11.36 3.50
C THR A 291 -7.69 -10.72 4.57
N LYS A 292 -7.94 -11.06 5.82
CA LYS A 292 -7.14 -10.68 6.97
C LYS A 292 -6.08 -11.75 7.24
N VAL A 293 -4.82 -11.35 7.31
CA VAL A 293 -3.67 -12.21 7.67
C VAL A 293 -3.29 -11.92 9.12
N VAL A 294 -3.16 -12.97 9.95
CA VAL A 294 -2.88 -12.88 11.38
C VAL A 294 -1.74 -13.82 11.79
N SER A 295 -1.23 -13.63 13.02
CA SER A 295 -0.35 -14.63 13.65
C SER A 295 -1.13 -15.92 13.95
N PRO A 296 -0.47 -17.10 14.00
CA PRO A 296 -1.09 -18.37 14.38
C PRO A 296 -1.71 -18.34 15.76
#